data_27da1e5dc5ce613578fc85f2fe97b2cc
#
_entry.id   27da1e5dc5ce613578fc85f2fe97b2cc
#
_cell.length_a   1.000
_cell.length_b   1.000
_cell.length_c   1.000
_cell.angle_alpha   90.00
_cell.angle_beta   90.00
_cell.angle_gamma   90.00
#
_symmetry.space_group_name_H-M   'P 1'
#
loop_
_entity.id
_entity.type
_entity.pdbx_description
1 polymer ?
#
loop_
_entity_poly.entity_id
_entity_poly.type
_entity_poly.pdbx_seq_one_letter_code
_entity_poly.pdbx_strand_id
1 'polypeptide(L)'
;MKEIQPSTYIKYNNNNMLSSERLIAKDPRIDPRVRRFNQKLIELLEPVEQKMKEQNIHGLQDIHLDPSLTRIETIKMMRKELATYGIFIYNEINKLPRDKVESIIGPLKEGEPIRLHSGYLPETREYDYLYTNEGLDVDNSQSFTSTIDNNIVKVSIIKPTTLKAPYPTVVYYHGGGMTQSSAFGPQYQRWFKTLARQGLCIIGVDFRNAGFADPANPTNPIAPFPAGANDCYAGLKWVYDNAEKLNVDRNRILIAGESGGGNLSISTALKAKEEGTMHMMSSGVYAMCPYIAGTWNGNEIWSDRLGISHKENFGIVLKIPIDNDPNAYVYGQKMYCSEDKTNWFNPKAWPGYATVEDLKDLPRMMISVNECDPLRDEGICFYRKLLKANVKAYCRTVLGTCHGGDSIVYDKCVPDVCLQTARDISQFARFNDHHLYDMKVNDAKL
;
A
#
# COMPACT_ATOMS: atom_id res chain seq x y z
N MET A 1 19.08 -34.52 -18.39
CA MET A 1 17.98 -34.12 -17.47
C MET A 1 18.20 -34.90 -16.18
N LYS A 2 18.75 -34.28 -15.15
CA LYS A 2 18.85 -34.85 -13.81
C LYS A 2 17.55 -34.55 -13.11
N GLU A 3 16.84 -35.57 -12.66
CA GLU A 3 15.70 -35.45 -11.75
C GLU A 3 16.15 -34.68 -10.53
N ILE A 4 15.57 -33.51 -10.34
CA ILE A 4 15.71 -32.72 -9.11
C ILE A 4 14.81 -33.41 -8.08
N GLN A 5 15.42 -34.11 -7.14
CA GLN A 5 14.73 -34.64 -5.94
C GLN A 5 14.02 -33.44 -5.25
N PRO A 6 12.79 -33.63 -4.76
CA PRO A 6 12.11 -32.57 -4.00
C PRO A 6 12.89 -32.29 -2.73
N SER A 7 13.71 -31.25 -2.76
CA SER A 7 14.49 -30.80 -1.62
C SER A 7 13.55 -30.27 -0.53
N THR A 8 13.68 -30.88 0.63
CA THR A 8 13.35 -30.38 1.98
C THR A 8 12.53 -29.10 1.99
N TYR A 9 11.22 -29.26 2.01
CA TYR A 9 10.32 -28.22 2.44
C TYR A 9 10.80 -27.72 3.80
N ILE A 10 11.23 -26.49 3.88
CA ILE A 10 11.33 -25.80 5.16
C ILE A 10 9.88 -25.78 5.66
N LYS A 11 9.55 -26.75 6.51
CA LYS A 11 8.32 -26.72 7.29
C LYS A 11 8.43 -25.49 8.17
N TYR A 12 7.88 -24.36 7.70
CA TYR A 12 7.55 -23.27 8.57
C TYR A 12 6.42 -23.74 9.47
N ASN A 13 6.81 -24.52 10.47
CA ASN A 13 5.94 -25.02 11.53
C ASN A 13 5.80 -23.89 12.55
N ASN A 14 5.20 -22.76 12.15
CA ASN A 14 4.97 -21.63 13.00
C ASN A 14 3.50 -21.24 12.94
N ASN A 15 2.67 -21.97 13.68
CA ASN A 15 1.33 -21.51 14.12
C ASN A 15 1.49 -20.27 15.02
N ASN A 16 2.19 -19.25 14.57
CA ASN A 16 2.52 -18.06 15.32
C ASN A 16 1.79 -16.86 14.71
N MET A 17 0.58 -16.59 15.21
CA MET A 17 -0.21 -15.41 14.87
C MET A 17 0.62 -14.11 14.99
N LEU A 18 1.49 -14.06 15.97
CA LEU A 18 2.29 -12.88 16.36
C LEU A 18 3.73 -12.92 15.83
N SER A 19 4.01 -13.65 14.78
CA SER A 19 5.40 -13.81 14.31
C SER A 19 6.02 -12.51 13.80
N SER A 20 5.26 -11.70 13.07
CA SER A 20 5.73 -10.40 12.58
C SER A 20 5.92 -9.40 13.73
N GLU A 21 4.99 -9.36 14.66
CA GLU A 21 5.03 -8.51 15.85
C GLU A 21 6.26 -8.81 16.71
N ARG A 22 6.61 -10.12 16.88
CA ARG A 22 7.82 -10.53 17.59
C ARG A 22 9.10 -10.12 16.89
N LEU A 23 9.14 -10.15 15.57
CA LEU A 23 10.29 -9.64 14.79
C LEU A 23 10.41 -8.14 14.96
N ILE A 24 9.32 -7.40 14.78
CA ILE A 24 9.28 -5.94 14.92
C ILE A 24 9.70 -5.51 16.33
N ALA A 25 9.18 -6.16 17.37
CA ALA A 25 9.50 -5.82 18.77
C ALA A 25 11.00 -5.99 19.11
N LYS A 26 11.71 -6.87 18.39
CA LYS A 26 13.12 -7.20 18.63
C LYS A 26 14.09 -6.47 17.71
N ASP A 27 13.65 -5.95 16.57
CA ASP A 27 14.55 -5.33 15.60
C ASP A 27 15.00 -3.94 16.09
N PRO A 28 16.30 -3.73 16.37
CA PRO A 28 16.79 -2.47 16.92
C PRO A 28 16.71 -1.30 15.94
N ARG A 29 16.56 -1.56 14.63
CA ARG A 29 16.41 -0.52 13.61
C ARG A 29 15.04 0.15 13.66
N ILE A 30 14.01 -0.55 14.12
CA ILE A 30 12.63 -0.06 14.17
C ILE A 30 12.45 0.96 15.29
N ASP A 31 11.67 2.01 15.02
CA ASP A 31 11.34 3.06 16.01
C ASP A 31 10.94 2.46 17.36
N PRO A 32 11.52 2.91 18.47
CA PRO A 32 11.23 2.37 19.79
C PRO A 32 9.74 2.39 20.16
N ARG A 33 8.97 3.35 19.67
CA ARG A 33 7.52 3.43 19.92
C ARG A 33 6.79 2.27 19.26
N VAL A 34 7.15 1.94 18.01
CA VAL A 34 6.60 0.81 17.27
C VAL A 34 6.99 -0.50 17.95
N ARG A 35 8.23 -0.64 18.41
CA ARG A 35 8.67 -1.82 19.16
C ARG A 35 7.89 -2.01 20.45
N ARG A 36 7.71 -0.95 21.25
CA ARG A 36 6.92 -0.99 22.49
C ARG A 36 5.47 -1.35 22.25
N PHE A 37 4.86 -0.78 21.20
CA PHE A 37 3.50 -1.13 20.81
C PHE A 37 3.37 -2.63 20.50
N ASN A 38 4.27 -3.17 19.65
CA ASN A 38 4.24 -4.58 19.32
C ASN A 38 4.51 -5.48 20.53
N GLN A 39 5.37 -5.07 21.46
CA GLN A 39 5.56 -5.80 22.72
C GLN A 39 4.27 -5.89 23.53
N LYS A 40 3.56 -4.78 23.72
CA LYS A 40 2.26 -4.77 24.42
C LYS A 40 1.20 -5.61 23.70
N LEU A 41 1.19 -5.55 22.35
CA LEU A 41 0.28 -6.35 21.54
C LEU A 41 0.55 -7.85 21.70
N ILE A 42 1.81 -8.27 21.75
CA ILE A 42 2.21 -9.65 22.03
C ILE A 42 1.70 -10.08 23.40
N GLU A 43 1.96 -9.31 24.45
CA GLU A 43 1.52 -9.60 25.81
C GLU A 43 -0.01 -9.74 25.91
N LEU A 44 -0.76 -8.92 25.20
CA LEU A 44 -2.22 -8.98 25.16
C LEU A 44 -2.73 -10.25 24.44
N LEU A 45 -2.12 -10.60 23.31
CA LEU A 45 -2.64 -11.62 22.38
C LEU A 45 -2.01 -13.01 22.54
N GLU A 46 -0.95 -13.14 23.33
CA GLU A 46 -0.29 -14.43 23.57
C GLU A 46 -1.25 -15.53 24.09
N PRO A 47 -2.22 -15.22 25.01
CA PRO A 47 -3.22 -16.20 25.40
C PRO A 47 -4.17 -16.61 24.26
N VAL A 48 -4.46 -15.70 23.33
CA VAL A 48 -5.30 -15.98 22.16
C VAL A 48 -4.54 -16.88 21.17
N GLU A 49 -3.27 -16.57 20.94
CA GLU A 49 -2.39 -17.40 20.11
C GLU A 49 -2.23 -18.81 20.65
N GLN A 50 -2.10 -18.97 21.98
CA GLN A 50 -2.00 -20.28 22.61
C GLN A 50 -3.27 -21.11 22.38
N LYS A 51 -4.47 -20.54 22.58
CA LYS A 51 -5.74 -21.20 22.28
C LYS A 51 -5.88 -21.57 20.80
N MET A 52 -5.40 -20.70 19.90
CA MET A 52 -5.41 -20.96 18.48
C MET A 52 -4.59 -22.22 18.16
N LYS A 53 -3.42 -22.38 18.78
CA LYS A 53 -2.58 -23.58 18.63
C LYS A 53 -3.27 -24.84 19.18
N GLU A 54 -3.87 -24.75 20.36
CA GLU A 54 -4.58 -25.85 21.00
C GLU A 54 -5.77 -26.35 20.17
N GLN A 55 -6.45 -25.45 19.45
CA GLN A 55 -7.57 -25.75 18.58
C GLN A 55 -7.16 -26.04 17.11
N ASN A 56 -5.87 -26.07 16.82
CA ASN A 56 -5.32 -26.28 15.48
C ASN A 56 -5.91 -25.30 14.43
N ILE A 57 -6.10 -24.04 14.83
CA ILE A 57 -6.55 -22.98 13.94
C ILE A 57 -5.32 -22.35 13.30
N HIS A 58 -5.31 -22.31 11.97
CA HIS A 58 -4.20 -21.74 11.21
C HIS A 58 -4.37 -20.23 11.04
N GLY A 59 -3.28 -19.49 11.25
CA GLY A 59 -3.22 -18.06 10.93
C GLY A 59 -3.11 -17.85 9.41
N LEU A 60 -3.34 -16.63 8.96
CA LEU A 60 -3.22 -16.25 7.54
C LEU A 60 -1.88 -16.64 6.91
N GLN A 61 -0.84 -16.64 7.71
CA GLN A 61 0.53 -16.94 7.32
C GLN A 61 0.83 -18.44 7.23
N ASP A 62 -0.10 -19.27 7.71
CA ASP A 62 0.04 -20.73 7.71
C ASP A 62 -0.81 -21.37 6.61
N ILE A 63 -1.52 -20.57 5.83
CA ILE A 63 -2.32 -21.06 4.70
C ILE A 63 -1.36 -21.62 3.64
N HIS A 64 -1.36 -22.94 3.53
CA HIS A 64 -0.58 -23.62 2.51
C HIS A 64 -1.28 -23.49 1.16
N LEU A 65 -0.65 -22.74 0.26
CA LEU A 65 -1.20 -22.54 -1.07
C LEU A 65 -0.81 -23.73 -1.97
N ASP A 66 -1.79 -24.49 -2.41
CA ASP A 66 -1.60 -25.53 -3.40
C ASP A 66 -1.43 -24.88 -4.79
N PRO A 67 -0.26 -25.02 -5.43
CA PRO A 67 0.00 -24.41 -6.73
C PRO A 67 -0.86 -25.00 -7.86
N SER A 68 -1.44 -26.18 -7.67
CA SER A 68 -2.32 -26.83 -8.65
C SER A 68 -3.72 -26.18 -8.72
N LEU A 69 -4.17 -25.53 -7.64
CA LEU A 69 -5.48 -24.87 -7.60
C LEU A 69 -5.55 -23.71 -8.60
N THR A 70 -6.69 -23.55 -9.23
CA THR A 70 -6.98 -22.32 -10.01
C THR A 70 -7.05 -21.10 -9.09
N ARG A 71 -6.93 -19.89 -9.65
CA ARG A 71 -7.11 -18.64 -8.89
C ARG A 71 -8.43 -18.63 -8.11
N ILE A 72 -9.54 -19.06 -8.73
CA ILE A 72 -10.85 -19.07 -8.08
C ILE A 72 -10.91 -20.07 -6.92
N GLU A 73 -10.33 -21.24 -7.08
CA GLU A 73 -10.22 -22.24 -6.00
C GLU A 73 -9.35 -21.72 -4.86
N THR A 74 -8.21 -21.09 -5.18
CA THR A 74 -7.35 -20.45 -4.19
C THR A 74 -8.11 -19.37 -3.41
N ILE A 75 -8.87 -18.50 -4.09
CA ILE A 75 -9.71 -17.48 -3.44
C ILE A 75 -10.76 -18.12 -2.52
N LYS A 76 -11.45 -19.18 -2.98
CA LYS A 76 -12.46 -19.89 -2.17
C LYS A 76 -11.84 -20.51 -0.92
N MET A 77 -10.70 -21.19 -1.07
CA MET A 77 -9.95 -21.77 0.03
C MET A 77 -9.55 -20.71 1.05
N MET A 78 -8.89 -19.65 0.59
CA MET A 78 -8.47 -18.55 1.45
C MET A 78 -9.65 -17.88 2.17
N ARG A 79 -10.78 -17.65 1.50
CA ARG A 79 -11.98 -17.09 2.14
C ARG A 79 -12.48 -17.97 3.29
N LYS A 80 -12.45 -19.29 3.12
CA LYS A 80 -12.86 -20.23 4.16
C LYS A 80 -11.91 -20.15 5.36
N GLU A 81 -10.61 -20.20 5.13
CA GLU A 81 -9.60 -20.10 6.20
C GLU A 81 -9.65 -18.74 6.91
N LEU A 82 -9.74 -17.65 6.13
CA LEU A 82 -9.88 -16.28 6.66
C LEU A 82 -11.13 -16.10 7.51
N ALA A 83 -12.26 -16.71 7.09
CA ALA A 83 -13.50 -16.65 7.85
C ALA A 83 -13.36 -17.42 9.19
N THR A 84 -12.79 -18.61 9.17
CA THR A 84 -12.54 -19.42 10.37
C THR A 84 -11.61 -18.68 11.34
N TYR A 85 -10.50 -18.19 10.85
CA TYR A 85 -9.53 -17.40 11.61
C TYR A 85 -10.17 -16.12 12.17
N GLY A 86 -10.87 -15.35 11.33
CA GLY A 86 -11.49 -14.09 11.72
C GLY A 86 -12.57 -14.27 12.79
N ILE A 87 -13.41 -15.28 12.68
CA ILE A 87 -14.42 -15.62 13.69
C ILE A 87 -13.76 -15.99 15.01
N PHE A 88 -12.74 -16.82 14.97
CA PHE A 88 -12.01 -17.22 16.17
C PHE A 88 -11.38 -16.01 16.86
N ILE A 89 -10.60 -15.21 16.12
CA ILE A 89 -9.93 -14.02 16.66
C ILE A 89 -10.94 -13.04 17.23
N TYR A 90 -12.03 -12.75 16.51
CA TYR A 90 -13.09 -11.89 16.99
C TYR A 90 -13.65 -12.36 18.33
N ASN A 91 -13.98 -13.65 18.43
CA ASN A 91 -14.54 -14.22 19.64
C ASN A 91 -13.57 -14.19 20.82
N GLU A 92 -12.29 -14.48 20.60
CA GLU A 92 -11.30 -14.49 21.68
C GLU A 92 -10.90 -13.09 22.13
N ILE A 93 -10.74 -12.15 21.20
CA ILE A 93 -10.41 -10.74 21.56
C ILE A 93 -11.53 -10.09 22.34
N ASN A 94 -12.81 -10.37 22.03
CA ASN A 94 -13.93 -9.82 22.76
C ASN A 94 -14.07 -10.39 24.18
N LYS A 95 -13.34 -11.45 24.55
CA LYS A 95 -13.24 -11.98 25.93
C LYS A 95 -12.13 -11.31 26.73
N LEU A 96 -11.25 -10.56 26.09
CA LEU A 96 -10.17 -9.86 26.80
C LEU A 96 -10.72 -8.69 27.61
N PRO A 97 -10.07 -8.36 28.75
CA PRO A 97 -10.43 -7.18 29.54
C PRO A 97 -10.38 -5.91 28.67
N ARG A 98 -11.51 -5.20 28.61
CA ARG A 98 -11.67 -4.02 27.73
C ARG A 98 -10.63 -2.94 28.00
N ASP A 99 -10.34 -2.67 29.27
CA ASP A 99 -9.32 -1.72 29.71
C ASP A 99 -7.92 -2.06 29.17
N LYS A 100 -7.56 -3.34 29.14
CA LYS A 100 -6.31 -3.80 28.53
C LYS A 100 -6.29 -3.59 27.02
N VAL A 101 -7.39 -3.91 26.35
CA VAL A 101 -7.52 -3.68 24.90
C VAL A 101 -7.40 -2.19 24.59
N GLU A 102 -8.18 -1.35 25.27
CA GLU A 102 -8.17 0.11 25.06
C GLU A 102 -6.81 0.76 25.37
N SER A 103 -6.04 0.19 26.29
CA SER A 103 -4.68 0.67 26.59
C SER A 103 -3.70 0.51 25.41
N ILE A 104 -4.03 -0.35 24.43
CA ILE A 104 -3.17 -0.69 23.30
C ILE A 104 -3.70 -0.12 21.98
N ILE A 105 -5.02 -0.11 21.78
CA ILE A 105 -5.63 0.35 20.52
C ILE A 105 -6.37 1.68 20.66
N GLY A 106 -6.44 2.22 21.85
CA GLY A 106 -7.18 3.44 22.17
C GLY A 106 -8.64 3.20 22.57
N PRO A 107 -9.34 4.26 23.00
CA PRO A 107 -10.73 4.16 23.43
C PRO A 107 -11.65 3.60 22.34
N LEU A 108 -12.48 2.65 22.72
CA LEU A 108 -13.49 2.04 21.85
C LEU A 108 -14.87 2.63 22.16
N LYS A 109 -15.60 2.97 21.13
CA LYS A 109 -17.03 3.27 21.26
C LYS A 109 -17.81 1.99 21.57
N GLU A 110 -18.93 2.14 22.24
CA GLU A 110 -19.83 1.01 22.49
C GLU A 110 -20.29 0.40 21.15
N GLY A 111 -20.12 -0.93 21.01
CA GLY A 111 -20.43 -1.65 19.78
C GLY A 111 -19.41 -1.52 18.65
N GLU A 112 -18.32 -0.77 18.84
CA GLU A 112 -17.26 -0.66 17.85
C GLU A 112 -16.41 -1.95 17.83
N PRO A 113 -16.21 -2.57 16.64
CA PRO A 113 -15.39 -3.77 16.54
C PRO A 113 -13.93 -3.46 16.86
N ILE A 114 -13.29 -4.35 17.62
CA ILE A 114 -11.88 -4.25 17.98
C ILE A 114 -11.04 -4.44 16.71
N ARG A 115 -10.25 -3.42 16.36
CA ARG A 115 -9.32 -3.45 15.24
C ARG A 115 -7.90 -3.24 15.74
N LEU A 116 -7.07 -4.27 15.67
CA LEU A 116 -5.73 -4.28 16.24
C LEU A 116 -4.65 -3.56 15.38
N HIS A 117 -5.01 -3.06 14.21
CA HIS A 117 -4.04 -2.63 13.19
C HIS A 117 -3.52 -1.20 13.30
N SER A 118 -4.03 -0.38 14.19
CA SER A 118 -3.53 0.97 14.34
C SER A 118 -2.97 1.12 15.75
N GLY A 119 -1.66 0.99 15.86
CA GLY A 119 -0.98 1.21 17.13
C GLY A 119 -1.40 2.52 17.76
N TYR A 120 -1.78 2.49 19.01
CA TYR A 120 -2.12 3.67 19.78
C TYR A 120 -1.19 3.77 20.99
N LEU A 121 -0.60 4.94 21.15
CA LEU A 121 0.20 5.26 22.32
C LEU A 121 -0.39 6.50 22.99
N PRO A 122 -0.56 6.50 24.34
CA PRO A 122 -1.09 7.66 25.05
C PRO A 122 -0.30 8.95 24.82
N GLU A 123 0.99 8.85 24.61
CA GLU A 123 1.89 9.97 24.33
C GLU A 123 1.70 10.60 22.95
N THR A 124 0.95 9.97 22.05
CA THR A 124 0.69 10.48 20.68
C THR A 124 -0.69 11.12 20.53
N ARG A 125 -1.44 11.31 21.64
CA ARG A 125 -2.79 11.92 21.64
C ARG A 125 -2.85 13.33 21.06
N GLU A 126 -1.78 14.09 21.19
CA GLU A 126 -1.69 15.43 20.60
C GLU A 126 -1.90 15.44 19.07
N TYR A 127 -1.73 14.29 18.41
CA TYR A 127 -1.93 14.11 16.97
C TYR A 127 -3.34 13.62 16.60
N ASP A 128 -4.24 13.36 17.55
CA ASP A 128 -5.59 12.82 17.27
C ASP A 128 -6.41 13.76 16.37
N TYR A 129 -6.11 15.07 16.38
CA TYR A 129 -6.72 16.05 15.48
C TYR A 129 -6.52 15.70 14.00
N LEU A 130 -5.43 14.99 13.65
CA LEU A 130 -5.15 14.58 12.27
C LEU A 130 -6.27 13.70 11.69
N TYR A 131 -6.99 12.98 12.54
CA TYR A 131 -7.95 11.95 12.14
C TYR A 131 -9.41 12.41 12.20
N THR A 132 -9.67 13.61 12.72
CA THR A 132 -11.04 14.19 12.81
C THR A 132 -11.51 14.73 11.45
N ASN A 133 -12.79 15.09 11.34
CA ASN A 133 -13.32 15.77 10.16
C ASN A 133 -13.26 17.30 10.29
N GLU A 134 -12.82 17.83 11.42
CA GLU A 134 -12.78 19.27 11.64
C GLU A 134 -11.91 19.97 10.59
N GLY A 135 -12.42 21.01 9.93
CA GLY A 135 -11.75 21.73 8.86
C GLY A 135 -11.57 20.95 7.55
N LEU A 136 -12.27 19.82 7.39
CA LEU A 136 -12.25 18.98 6.20
C LEU A 136 -13.66 18.76 5.67
N ASP A 137 -13.81 18.78 4.36
CA ASP A 137 -14.97 18.29 3.62
C ASP A 137 -14.69 16.85 3.18
N VAL A 138 -15.52 15.90 3.63
CA VAL A 138 -15.36 14.47 3.39
C VAL A 138 -16.57 13.97 2.62
N ASP A 139 -16.39 13.65 1.35
CA ASP A 139 -17.42 13.08 0.49
C ASP A 139 -17.04 11.68 0.03
N ASN A 140 -17.76 10.69 0.54
CA ASN A 140 -17.62 9.28 0.21
C ASN A 140 -18.79 8.77 -0.67
N SER A 141 -19.60 9.66 -1.22
CA SER A 141 -20.79 9.32 -2.01
C SER A 141 -20.54 9.31 -3.52
N GLN A 142 -19.40 9.80 -3.96
CA GLN A 142 -19.10 9.96 -5.38
C GLN A 142 -18.69 8.66 -6.05
N SER A 143 -19.04 8.54 -7.31
CA SER A 143 -18.59 7.48 -8.20
C SER A 143 -18.56 7.97 -9.64
N PHE A 144 -17.85 7.24 -10.50
CA PHE A 144 -17.86 7.48 -11.94
C PHE A 144 -17.95 6.16 -12.70
N THR A 145 -18.38 6.21 -13.96
CA THR A 145 -18.35 5.06 -14.87
C THR A 145 -17.05 5.10 -15.66
N SER A 146 -16.28 4.01 -15.60
CA SER A 146 -15.05 3.84 -16.38
C SER A 146 -15.39 3.86 -17.87
N THR A 147 -14.67 4.68 -18.63
CA THR A 147 -14.79 4.72 -20.09
C THR A 147 -14.10 3.54 -20.79
N ILE A 148 -13.39 2.68 -20.03
CA ILE A 148 -12.64 1.55 -20.57
C ILE A 148 -13.53 0.31 -20.67
N ASP A 149 -14.31 0.03 -19.62
CA ASP A 149 -15.07 -1.22 -19.48
C ASP A 149 -16.42 -1.05 -18.78
N ASN A 150 -16.89 0.19 -18.66
CA ASN A 150 -18.16 0.57 -18.03
C ASN A 150 -18.31 0.17 -16.55
N ASN A 151 -17.21 -0.15 -15.86
CA ASN A 151 -17.26 -0.41 -14.41
C ASN A 151 -17.61 0.86 -13.64
N ILE A 152 -18.42 0.72 -12.58
CA ILE A 152 -18.71 1.82 -11.66
C ILE A 152 -17.64 1.82 -10.57
N VAL A 153 -16.84 2.87 -10.51
CA VAL A 153 -15.75 3.05 -9.55
C VAL A 153 -16.15 4.10 -8.52
N LYS A 154 -16.15 3.73 -7.25
CA LYS A 154 -16.39 4.66 -6.15
C LYS A 154 -15.11 5.42 -5.82
N VAL A 155 -15.26 6.64 -5.30
CA VAL A 155 -14.13 7.47 -4.86
C VAL A 155 -14.42 8.11 -3.52
N SER A 156 -13.37 8.26 -2.71
CA SER A 156 -13.39 9.05 -1.48
C SER A 156 -12.72 10.39 -1.77
N ILE A 157 -13.42 11.49 -1.53
CA ILE A 157 -12.91 12.84 -1.75
C ILE A 157 -12.78 13.55 -0.41
N ILE A 158 -11.56 13.95 -0.06
CA ILE A 158 -11.30 14.70 1.18
C ILE A 158 -10.50 15.96 0.82
N LYS A 159 -11.01 17.12 1.19
CA LYS A 159 -10.37 18.41 0.91
C LYS A 159 -10.47 19.37 2.10
N PRO A 160 -9.51 20.29 2.27
CA PRO A 160 -9.57 21.30 3.33
C PRO A 160 -10.66 22.33 3.04
N THR A 161 -11.42 22.72 4.07
CA THR A 161 -12.40 23.81 3.96
C THR A 161 -11.79 25.18 4.23
N THR A 162 -10.59 25.23 4.80
CA THR A 162 -9.89 26.45 5.21
C THR A 162 -9.06 27.10 4.10
N LEU A 163 -8.88 26.44 2.97
CA LEU A 163 -8.11 26.92 1.83
C LEU A 163 -9.01 27.25 0.64
N LYS A 164 -8.53 28.13 -0.23
CA LYS A 164 -9.23 28.47 -1.48
C LYS A 164 -8.88 27.47 -2.60
N ALA A 165 -9.89 27.07 -3.35
CA ALA A 165 -9.73 26.33 -4.60
C ALA A 165 -9.08 27.21 -5.70
N PRO A 166 -8.50 26.61 -6.76
CA PRO A 166 -8.39 25.17 -6.99
C PRO A 166 -7.26 24.53 -6.18
N TYR A 167 -7.46 23.26 -5.77
CA TYR A 167 -6.53 22.55 -4.89
C TYR A 167 -5.47 21.77 -5.66
N PRO A 168 -4.20 21.77 -5.23
CA PRO A 168 -3.29 20.68 -5.58
C PRO A 168 -3.89 19.35 -5.12
N THR A 169 -3.87 18.36 -6.01
CA THR A 169 -4.66 17.14 -5.81
C THR A 169 -3.80 15.90 -5.89
N VAL A 170 -4.06 14.96 -5.01
CA VAL A 170 -3.49 13.61 -5.05
C VAL A 170 -4.59 12.62 -5.43
N VAL A 171 -4.44 11.97 -6.58
CA VAL A 171 -5.21 10.78 -6.93
C VAL A 171 -4.50 9.60 -6.30
N TYR A 172 -5.15 9.00 -5.30
CA TYR A 172 -4.50 8.01 -4.43
C TYR A 172 -5.03 6.61 -4.70
N TYR A 173 -4.11 5.65 -4.82
CA TYR A 173 -4.39 4.22 -4.95
C TYR A 173 -3.94 3.49 -3.69
N HIS A 174 -4.86 2.77 -3.06
CA HIS A 174 -4.59 2.06 -1.82
C HIS A 174 -3.70 0.82 -2.02
N GLY A 175 -3.02 0.37 -0.97
CA GLY A 175 -2.23 -0.86 -0.98
C GLY A 175 -3.08 -2.12 -0.90
N GLY A 176 -2.47 -3.20 -0.39
CA GLY A 176 -3.12 -4.52 -0.30
C GLY A 176 -2.79 -5.45 -1.46
N GLY A 177 -1.62 -5.24 -2.11
CA GLY A 177 -1.09 -6.11 -3.16
C GLY A 177 -1.98 -6.22 -4.40
N MET A 178 -2.79 -5.21 -4.70
CA MET A 178 -3.81 -5.18 -5.75
C MET A 178 -4.89 -6.28 -5.58
N THR A 179 -4.91 -6.94 -4.45
CA THR A 179 -5.80 -8.10 -4.21
C THR A 179 -6.86 -7.87 -3.16
N GLN A 180 -6.69 -6.87 -2.30
CA GLN A 180 -7.58 -6.59 -1.16
C GLN A 180 -7.49 -5.12 -0.74
N SER A 181 -8.29 -4.72 0.24
CA SER A 181 -8.37 -3.39 0.82
C SER A 181 -9.34 -2.46 0.07
N SER A 182 -9.53 -1.24 0.58
CA SER A 182 -10.44 -0.25 0.01
C SER A 182 -10.00 1.17 0.42
N ALA A 183 -10.21 2.14 -0.48
CA ALA A 183 -10.05 3.56 -0.19
C ALA A 183 -10.95 4.05 0.97
N PHE A 184 -12.04 3.31 1.27
CA PHE A 184 -12.93 3.59 2.39
C PHE A 184 -12.51 2.92 3.70
N GLY A 185 -11.44 2.12 3.67
CA GLY A 185 -10.87 1.51 4.87
C GLY A 185 -10.44 2.56 5.90
N PRO A 186 -10.64 2.33 7.21
CA PRO A 186 -10.41 3.35 8.23
C PRO A 186 -8.96 3.85 8.27
N GLN A 187 -7.97 3.03 7.94
CA GLN A 187 -6.57 3.43 7.84
C GLN A 187 -6.37 4.43 6.69
N TYR A 188 -6.99 4.22 5.53
CA TYR A 188 -6.92 5.14 4.40
C TYR A 188 -7.67 6.43 4.67
N GLN A 189 -8.85 6.36 5.31
CA GLN A 189 -9.60 7.55 5.69
C GLN A 189 -8.82 8.43 6.68
N ARG A 190 -8.02 7.86 7.60
CA ARG A 190 -7.12 8.62 8.46
C ARG A 190 -5.97 9.24 7.67
N TRP A 191 -5.34 8.44 6.81
CA TRP A 191 -4.24 8.90 5.98
C TRP A 191 -4.66 10.02 5.03
N PHE A 192 -5.81 9.91 4.38
CA PHE A 192 -6.34 10.94 3.49
C PHE A 192 -6.62 12.25 4.24
N LYS A 193 -7.12 12.18 5.47
CA LYS A 193 -7.29 13.37 6.32
C LYS A 193 -5.95 14.00 6.67
N THR A 194 -4.95 13.19 7.02
CA THR A 194 -3.59 13.68 7.29
C THR A 194 -3.00 14.40 6.08
N LEU A 195 -3.14 13.85 4.89
CA LEU A 195 -2.71 14.48 3.63
C LEU A 195 -3.53 15.77 3.34
N ALA A 196 -4.85 15.74 3.51
CA ALA A 196 -5.70 16.90 3.24
C ALA A 196 -5.37 18.09 4.16
N ARG A 197 -4.96 17.82 5.40
CA ARG A 197 -4.46 18.85 6.34
C ARG A 197 -3.15 19.51 5.88
N GLN A 198 -2.44 18.89 4.94
CA GLN A 198 -1.30 19.54 4.29
C GLN A 198 -1.74 20.41 3.09
N GLY A 199 -3.04 20.67 2.96
CA GLY A 199 -3.62 21.56 1.95
C GLY A 199 -3.78 20.91 0.58
N LEU A 200 -4.00 19.61 0.54
CA LEU A 200 -4.26 18.82 -0.67
C LEU A 200 -5.74 18.44 -0.76
N CYS A 201 -6.26 18.34 -1.98
CA CYS A 201 -7.45 17.54 -2.24
C CYS A 201 -7.02 16.10 -2.47
N ILE A 202 -7.59 15.17 -1.72
CA ILE A 202 -7.29 13.73 -1.87
C ILE A 202 -8.49 13.06 -2.52
N ILE A 203 -8.23 12.33 -3.61
CA ILE A 203 -9.23 11.54 -4.31
C ILE A 203 -8.75 10.08 -4.31
N GLY A 204 -9.23 9.33 -3.32
CA GLY A 204 -8.95 7.91 -3.19
C GLY A 204 -9.82 7.09 -4.15
N VAL A 205 -9.21 6.43 -5.11
CA VAL A 205 -9.90 5.57 -6.09
C VAL A 205 -10.06 4.18 -5.51
N ASP A 206 -11.30 3.70 -5.40
CA ASP A 206 -11.61 2.37 -4.89
C ASP A 206 -11.70 1.36 -6.03
N PHE A 207 -10.55 1.03 -6.58
CA PHE A 207 -10.40 0.15 -7.74
C PHE A 207 -10.78 -1.31 -7.42
N ARG A 208 -11.07 -2.11 -8.44
CA ARG A 208 -11.34 -3.55 -8.29
C ARG A 208 -10.10 -4.31 -7.84
N ASN A 209 -10.24 -5.00 -6.73
CA ASN A 209 -9.23 -5.94 -6.23
C ASN A 209 -9.26 -7.26 -7.00
N ALA A 210 -8.11 -7.91 -7.11
CA ALA A 210 -8.04 -9.21 -7.78
C ALA A 210 -8.42 -10.40 -6.87
N GLY A 211 -8.46 -10.24 -5.55
CA GLY A 211 -8.67 -11.33 -4.61
C GLY A 211 -9.95 -11.22 -3.78
N PHE A 212 -10.09 -10.12 -3.06
CA PHE A 212 -11.15 -9.98 -2.05
C PHE A 212 -11.78 -8.58 -2.10
N ALA A 213 -13.09 -8.51 -1.91
CA ALA A 213 -13.76 -7.26 -1.59
C ALA A 213 -13.50 -6.90 -0.13
N ASP A 214 -13.23 -5.63 0.15
CA ASP A 214 -13.06 -5.14 1.52
C ASP A 214 -14.42 -4.93 2.20
N PRO A 215 -14.56 -5.20 3.51
CA PRO A 215 -15.79 -4.91 4.26
C PRO A 215 -16.25 -3.45 4.17
N ALA A 216 -15.35 -2.50 3.91
CA ALA A 216 -15.70 -1.09 3.71
C ALA A 216 -16.37 -0.82 2.35
N ASN A 217 -16.21 -1.71 1.37
CA ASN A 217 -16.95 -1.72 0.11
C ASN A 217 -17.19 -3.16 -0.38
N PRO A 218 -18.09 -3.91 0.27
CA PRO A 218 -18.28 -5.35 0.01
C PRO A 218 -18.89 -5.65 -1.36
N THR A 219 -19.41 -4.66 -2.04
CA THR A 219 -20.03 -4.78 -3.37
C THR A 219 -19.06 -4.48 -4.50
N ASN A 220 -17.81 -4.07 -4.21
CA ASN A 220 -16.81 -3.83 -5.24
C ASN A 220 -16.50 -5.15 -5.97
N PRO A 221 -16.66 -5.21 -7.31
CA PRO A 221 -16.40 -6.43 -8.07
C PRO A 221 -14.94 -6.88 -7.94
N ILE A 222 -14.72 -8.18 -7.98
CA ILE A 222 -13.38 -8.76 -7.96
C ILE A 222 -12.99 -9.16 -9.38
N ALA A 223 -11.86 -8.66 -9.87
CA ALA A 223 -11.36 -9.02 -11.18
C ALA A 223 -9.83 -8.99 -11.22
N PRO A 224 -9.17 -9.90 -11.96
CA PRO A 224 -7.72 -9.89 -12.11
C PRO A 224 -7.26 -8.70 -12.97
N PHE A 225 -5.93 -8.52 -13.04
CA PHE A 225 -5.34 -7.60 -14.01
C PHE A 225 -5.91 -7.84 -15.42
N PRO A 226 -6.24 -6.77 -16.19
CA PRO A 226 -5.94 -5.36 -15.93
C PRO A 226 -7.06 -4.55 -15.24
N ALA A 227 -8.08 -5.18 -14.66
CA ALA A 227 -9.28 -4.50 -14.18
C ALA A 227 -9.00 -3.35 -13.20
N GLY A 228 -8.28 -3.62 -12.09
CA GLY A 228 -7.92 -2.58 -11.12
C GLY A 228 -7.01 -1.50 -11.69
N ALA A 229 -6.06 -1.86 -12.56
CA ALA A 229 -5.19 -0.91 -13.25
C ALA A 229 -6.00 0.01 -14.19
N ASN A 230 -7.01 -0.55 -14.86
CA ASN A 230 -7.93 0.23 -15.70
C ASN A 230 -8.79 1.19 -14.88
N ASP A 231 -9.27 0.77 -13.71
CA ASP A 231 -10.03 1.63 -12.80
C ASP A 231 -9.17 2.80 -12.29
N CYS A 232 -7.89 2.55 -11.97
CA CYS A 232 -6.94 3.58 -11.55
C CYS A 232 -6.69 4.60 -12.66
N TYR A 233 -6.43 4.15 -13.89
CA TYR A 233 -6.25 5.05 -15.04
C TYR A 233 -7.53 5.83 -15.37
N ALA A 234 -8.69 5.17 -15.36
CA ALA A 234 -9.99 5.83 -15.57
C ALA A 234 -10.27 6.86 -14.46
N GLY A 235 -9.85 6.57 -13.21
CA GLY A 235 -9.94 7.50 -12.08
C GLY A 235 -9.11 8.77 -12.29
N LEU A 236 -7.86 8.64 -12.73
CA LEU A 236 -7.02 9.78 -13.09
C LEU A 236 -7.68 10.62 -14.20
N LYS A 237 -8.15 9.96 -15.26
CA LYS A 237 -8.84 10.63 -16.36
C LYS A 237 -10.10 11.36 -15.90
N TRP A 238 -10.93 10.71 -15.08
CA TRP A 238 -12.13 11.31 -14.52
C TRP A 238 -11.81 12.55 -13.68
N VAL A 239 -10.78 12.52 -12.84
CA VAL A 239 -10.34 13.68 -12.05
C VAL A 239 -9.90 14.82 -12.96
N TYR A 240 -9.10 14.54 -13.98
CA TYR A 240 -8.62 15.54 -14.92
C TYR A 240 -9.77 16.19 -15.72
N ASP A 241 -10.68 15.38 -16.25
CA ASP A 241 -11.83 15.84 -17.04
C ASP A 241 -12.82 16.66 -16.21
N ASN A 242 -12.99 16.32 -14.91
CA ASN A 242 -13.92 16.98 -14.00
C ASN A 242 -13.22 17.99 -13.03
N ALA A 243 -12.01 18.42 -13.34
CA ALA A 243 -11.18 19.22 -12.44
C ALA A 243 -11.89 20.49 -11.93
N GLU A 244 -12.62 21.21 -12.79
CA GLU A 244 -13.38 22.41 -12.43
C GLU A 244 -14.48 22.07 -11.40
N LYS A 245 -15.31 21.07 -11.68
CA LYS A 245 -16.38 20.61 -10.78
C LYS A 245 -15.84 20.13 -9.43
N LEU A 246 -14.67 19.49 -9.45
CA LEU A 246 -14.01 18.98 -8.25
C LEU A 246 -13.17 20.02 -7.51
N ASN A 247 -13.02 21.22 -8.08
CA ASN A 247 -12.11 22.27 -7.59
C ASN A 247 -10.64 21.84 -7.59
N VAL A 248 -10.22 21.04 -8.56
CA VAL A 248 -8.87 20.49 -8.76
C VAL A 248 -8.06 21.43 -9.67
N ASP A 249 -6.81 21.68 -9.30
CA ASP A 249 -5.86 22.34 -10.17
C ASP A 249 -5.22 21.31 -11.15
N ARG A 250 -5.59 21.40 -12.44
CA ARG A 250 -5.05 20.53 -13.48
C ARG A 250 -3.53 20.59 -13.61
N ASN A 251 -2.91 21.69 -13.19
CA ASN A 251 -1.46 21.86 -13.24
C ASN A 251 -0.75 21.25 -12.02
N ARG A 252 -1.51 20.73 -11.03
CA ARG A 252 -0.99 20.16 -9.78
C ARG A 252 -1.74 18.88 -9.41
N ILE A 253 -1.76 17.91 -10.33
CA ILE A 253 -2.29 16.55 -10.11
C ILE A 253 -1.13 15.60 -9.95
N LEU A 254 -1.04 14.98 -8.78
CA LEU A 254 -0.10 13.92 -8.41
C LEU A 254 -0.84 12.60 -8.34
N ILE A 255 -0.28 11.53 -8.86
CA ILE A 255 -0.73 10.18 -8.52
C ILE A 255 0.19 9.58 -7.44
N ALA A 256 -0.40 8.96 -6.44
CA ALA A 256 0.34 8.38 -5.33
C ALA A 256 -0.33 7.10 -4.80
N GLY A 257 0.47 6.29 -4.12
CA GLY A 257 0.00 5.09 -3.44
C GLY A 257 1.15 4.35 -2.77
N GLU A 258 0.83 3.47 -1.84
CA GLU A 258 1.80 2.62 -1.16
C GLU A 258 1.61 1.15 -1.54
N SER A 259 2.68 0.36 -1.51
CA SER A 259 2.64 -1.08 -1.75
C SER A 259 2.05 -1.43 -3.13
N GLY A 260 0.95 -2.15 -3.16
CA GLY A 260 0.16 -2.39 -4.39
C GLY A 260 -0.33 -1.09 -5.04
N GLY A 261 -0.66 -0.06 -4.25
CA GLY A 261 -1.01 1.26 -4.78
C GLY A 261 0.20 1.99 -5.38
N GLY A 262 1.40 1.76 -4.85
CA GLY A 262 2.66 2.22 -5.45
C GLY A 262 2.90 1.56 -6.81
N ASN A 263 2.61 0.26 -6.94
CA ASN A 263 2.59 -0.45 -8.22
C ASN A 263 1.61 0.22 -9.19
N LEU A 264 0.34 0.37 -8.79
CA LEU A 264 -0.72 0.93 -9.63
C LEU A 264 -0.43 2.38 -10.05
N SER A 265 0.27 3.17 -9.21
CA SER A 265 0.71 4.52 -9.57
C SER A 265 1.70 4.50 -10.73
N ILE A 266 2.68 3.60 -10.70
CA ILE A 266 3.65 3.45 -11.81
C ILE A 266 2.97 2.82 -13.03
N SER A 267 2.14 1.81 -12.84
CA SER A 267 1.35 1.17 -13.90
C SER A 267 0.45 2.17 -14.66
N THR A 268 -0.21 3.07 -13.90
CA THR A 268 -1.02 4.15 -14.48
C THR A 268 -0.17 5.10 -15.31
N ALA A 269 1.05 5.42 -14.89
CA ALA A 269 1.95 6.26 -15.68
C ALA A 269 2.41 5.59 -16.98
N LEU A 270 2.70 4.28 -16.94
CA LEU A 270 3.03 3.50 -18.14
C LEU A 270 1.84 3.45 -19.12
N LYS A 271 0.62 3.24 -18.59
CA LYS A 271 -0.59 3.27 -19.44
C LYS A 271 -0.84 4.67 -20.00
N ALA A 272 -0.70 5.71 -19.21
CA ALA A 272 -0.87 7.08 -19.69
C ALA A 272 0.16 7.47 -20.76
N LYS A 273 1.39 6.93 -20.69
CA LYS A 273 2.38 7.09 -21.76
C LYS A 273 1.91 6.45 -23.05
N GLU A 274 1.44 5.20 -22.98
CA GLU A 274 0.89 4.48 -24.15
C GLU A 274 -0.29 5.22 -24.79
N GLU A 275 -1.16 5.81 -23.98
CA GLU A 275 -2.35 6.56 -24.41
C GLU A 275 -2.06 8.03 -24.76
N GLY A 276 -0.83 8.50 -24.64
CA GLY A 276 -0.45 9.90 -24.90
C GLY A 276 -1.06 10.92 -23.92
N THR A 277 -1.40 10.50 -22.71
CA THR A 277 -2.16 11.30 -21.72
C THR A 277 -1.37 11.63 -20.46
N MET A 278 -0.04 11.54 -20.50
CA MET A 278 0.82 11.83 -19.32
C MET A 278 0.63 13.24 -18.74
N HIS A 279 0.15 14.18 -19.53
CA HIS A 279 -0.17 15.54 -19.09
C HIS A 279 -1.22 15.58 -17.95
N MET A 280 -2.04 14.54 -17.80
CA MET A 280 -3.03 14.46 -16.72
C MET A 280 -2.42 14.31 -15.33
N MET A 281 -1.18 13.82 -15.20
CA MET A 281 -0.43 13.73 -13.95
C MET A 281 0.66 14.80 -13.90
N SER A 282 0.26 16.05 -13.91
CA SER A 282 1.12 17.22 -14.07
C SER A 282 2.16 17.39 -12.95
N SER A 283 1.91 16.86 -11.74
CA SER A 283 2.88 16.81 -10.64
C SER A 283 3.67 15.51 -10.57
N GLY A 284 3.40 14.54 -11.47
CA GLY A 284 4.14 13.29 -11.55
C GLY A 284 3.59 12.17 -10.67
N VAL A 285 4.49 11.31 -10.18
CA VAL A 285 4.17 10.09 -9.44
C VAL A 285 4.92 10.05 -8.11
N TYR A 286 4.24 9.66 -7.03
CA TYR A 286 4.85 9.41 -5.72
C TYR A 286 4.53 7.99 -5.27
N ALA A 287 5.43 7.03 -5.52
CA ALA A 287 5.27 5.63 -5.18
C ALA A 287 5.96 5.31 -3.86
N MET A 288 5.16 4.90 -2.85
CA MET A 288 5.67 4.51 -1.53
C MET A 288 5.77 2.99 -1.44
N CYS A 289 6.88 2.47 -0.91
CA CYS A 289 7.18 1.04 -0.72
C CYS A 289 6.57 0.16 -1.83
N PRO A 290 6.81 0.45 -3.12
CA PRO A 290 6.03 -0.10 -4.22
C PRO A 290 6.27 -1.60 -4.39
N TYR A 291 5.19 -2.39 -4.50
CA TYR A 291 5.23 -3.82 -4.80
C TYR A 291 5.21 -4.04 -6.32
N ILE A 292 6.36 -4.10 -6.95
CA ILE A 292 6.50 -4.01 -8.42
C ILE A 292 7.16 -5.21 -9.09
N ALA A 293 7.73 -6.13 -8.31
CA ALA A 293 8.41 -7.30 -8.88
C ALA A 293 7.48 -8.53 -9.03
N GLY A 294 6.47 -8.65 -8.19
CA GLY A 294 5.53 -9.77 -8.16
C GLY A 294 6.17 -11.10 -7.80
N THR A 295 7.32 -11.37 -8.35
CA THR A 295 8.19 -12.52 -8.04
C THR A 295 9.65 -12.10 -8.10
N TRP A 296 10.47 -12.73 -7.28
CA TRP A 296 11.91 -12.44 -7.21
C TRP A 296 12.78 -13.58 -7.75
N ASN A 297 12.19 -14.52 -8.47
CA ASN A 297 12.93 -15.66 -8.97
C ASN A 297 13.91 -15.28 -10.07
N GLY A 298 15.23 -15.39 -9.72
CA GLY A 298 16.31 -15.73 -10.63
C GLY A 298 16.52 -14.90 -11.88
N ASN A 299 15.77 -13.83 -12.07
CA ASN A 299 15.99 -12.95 -13.22
C ASN A 299 17.20 -12.04 -12.95
N GLU A 300 18.16 -12.06 -13.87
CA GLU A 300 19.34 -11.18 -13.87
C GLU A 300 19.04 -9.68 -13.70
N ILE A 301 17.79 -9.28 -13.97
CA ILE A 301 17.29 -7.91 -13.77
C ILE A 301 17.34 -7.52 -12.29
N TRP A 302 17.23 -8.47 -11.40
CA TRP A 302 17.14 -8.30 -9.96
C TRP A 302 18.37 -8.80 -9.23
N SER A 303 19.56 -8.47 -9.72
CA SER A 303 20.86 -8.88 -9.18
C SER A 303 20.91 -9.05 -7.64
N ASP A 304 21.97 -9.62 -7.11
CA ASP A 304 22.27 -9.98 -5.71
C ASP A 304 21.81 -9.01 -4.61
N ARG A 305 21.45 -7.77 -4.96
CA ARG A 305 20.99 -6.76 -4.00
C ARG A 305 19.55 -6.93 -3.54
N LEU A 306 18.65 -7.49 -4.36
CA LEU A 306 17.27 -7.74 -3.93
C LEU A 306 17.19 -8.80 -2.82
N GLY A 307 18.05 -9.77 -2.85
CA GLY A 307 18.13 -10.77 -1.80
C GLY A 307 18.51 -10.22 -0.42
N ILE A 308 19.05 -8.99 -0.34
CA ILE A 308 19.47 -8.38 0.93
C ILE A 308 18.27 -7.93 1.74
N SER A 309 17.43 -7.02 1.20
CA SER A 309 16.26 -6.53 1.95
C SER A 309 15.29 -7.66 2.31
N HIS A 310 15.14 -8.64 1.44
CA HIS A 310 14.33 -9.81 1.72
C HIS A 310 14.89 -10.67 2.85
N LYS A 311 16.18 -10.96 2.84
CA LYS A 311 16.83 -11.74 3.92
C LYS A 311 16.80 -11.03 5.25
N GLU A 312 17.09 -9.71 5.24
CA GLU A 312 17.13 -8.89 6.45
C GLU A 312 15.75 -8.67 7.06
N ASN A 313 14.72 -8.56 6.26
CA ASN A 313 13.40 -8.09 6.67
C ASN A 313 12.30 -9.13 6.50
N PHE A 314 12.67 -10.38 6.21
CA PHE A 314 11.70 -11.47 6.01
C PHE A 314 10.79 -11.63 7.24
N GLY A 315 9.48 -11.59 7.00
CA GLY A 315 8.48 -11.73 8.06
C GLY A 315 8.18 -10.46 8.84
N ILE A 316 8.91 -9.36 8.60
CA ILE A 316 8.55 -8.03 9.13
C ILE A 316 7.40 -7.47 8.28
N VAL A 317 6.17 -7.55 8.80
CA VAL A 317 4.91 -7.15 8.15
C VAL A 317 4.54 -7.99 6.92
N LEU A 318 5.49 -8.27 6.03
CA LEU A 318 5.26 -9.05 4.82
C LEU A 318 6.04 -10.35 4.84
N LYS A 319 5.35 -11.45 4.60
CA LYS A 319 5.94 -12.77 4.33
C LYS A 319 5.83 -13.07 2.84
N ILE A 320 6.65 -12.38 2.05
CA ILE A 320 6.73 -12.66 0.63
C ILE A 320 7.79 -13.73 0.46
N PRO A 321 7.45 -14.94 -0.02
CA PRO A 321 8.42 -16.03 -0.18
C PRO A 321 9.54 -15.61 -1.13
N ILE A 322 10.77 -15.86 -0.70
CA ILE A 322 11.98 -15.66 -1.48
C ILE A 322 12.54 -17.01 -1.85
N ASP A 323 13.10 -17.09 -3.02
CA ASP A 323 14.00 -18.13 -3.52
C ASP A 323 13.53 -19.58 -3.48
N ASN A 324 13.63 -20.22 -4.62
CA ASN A 324 13.59 -21.67 -4.85
C ASN A 324 12.29 -22.39 -4.44
N ASP A 325 11.28 -21.67 -3.90
CA ASP A 325 9.95 -22.24 -3.88
C ASP A 325 9.27 -21.95 -5.23
N PRO A 326 9.14 -22.94 -6.09
CA PRO A 326 8.44 -22.78 -7.36
C PRO A 326 6.97 -22.34 -7.17
N ASN A 327 6.46 -22.40 -5.94
CA ASN A 327 5.11 -22.04 -5.57
C ASN A 327 5.01 -20.55 -5.15
N ALA A 328 6.11 -19.93 -4.75
CA ALA A 328 6.16 -18.50 -4.44
C ALA A 328 5.80 -17.62 -5.65
N TYR A 329 6.17 -18.07 -6.86
CA TYR A 329 5.75 -17.46 -8.12
C TYR A 329 4.26 -17.36 -8.29
N VAL A 330 3.59 -18.37 -7.80
CA VAL A 330 2.21 -18.62 -8.18
C VAL A 330 1.29 -17.64 -7.46
N TYR A 331 1.65 -17.18 -6.25
CA TYR A 331 0.70 -16.38 -5.46
C TYR A 331 0.50 -14.97 -6.00
N GLY A 332 1.54 -14.17 -6.07
CA GLY A 332 1.44 -12.77 -6.54
C GLY A 332 0.91 -12.70 -7.98
N GLN A 333 1.57 -13.42 -8.89
CA GLN A 333 1.17 -13.44 -10.29
C GLN A 333 -0.20 -14.08 -10.51
N LYS A 334 -0.45 -15.24 -9.94
CA LYS A 334 -1.71 -15.95 -10.14
C LYS A 334 -2.90 -15.21 -9.54
N MET A 335 -2.74 -14.63 -8.35
CA MET A 335 -3.81 -13.87 -7.71
C MET A 335 -4.10 -12.58 -8.45
N TYR A 336 -3.07 -11.86 -8.88
CA TYR A 336 -3.24 -10.58 -9.56
C TYR A 336 -3.50 -10.74 -11.07
N CYS A 337 -2.71 -11.59 -11.74
CA CYS A 337 -2.76 -11.74 -13.21
C CYS A 337 -3.57 -12.94 -13.69
N SER A 338 -4.13 -13.76 -12.78
CA SER A 338 -4.80 -15.01 -13.11
C SER A 338 -3.84 -16.04 -13.72
N GLU A 339 -4.39 -17.05 -14.39
CA GLU A 339 -3.66 -18.10 -15.10
C GLU A 339 -3.01 -17.62 -16.41
N ASP A 340 -3.31 -16.40 -16.83
CA ASP A 340 -2.70 -15.79 -18.01
C ASP A 340 -1.24 -15.42 -17.79
N LYS A 341 -0.36 -16.36 -18.12
CA LYS A 341 1.09 -16.20 -17.98
C LYS A 341 1.70 -15.07 -18.79
N THR A 342 0.98 -14.56 -19.81
CA THR A 342 1.45 -13.40 -20.60
C THR A 342 1.52 -12.14 -19.76
N ASN A 343 0.68 -12.04 -18.71
CA ASN A 343 0.65 -10.93 -17.79
C ASN A 343 1.61 -11.07 -16.59
N TRP A 344 2.24 -12.22 -16.40
CA TRP A 344 3.11 -12.45 -15.24
C TRP A 344 4.39 -11.62 -15.26
N PHE A 345 4.80 -11.18 -16.44
CA PHE A 345 5.96 -10.30 -16.64
C PHE A 345 5.60 -9.02 -17.41
N ASN A 346 4.31 -8.73 -17.50
CA ASN A 346 3.83 -7.52 -18.18
C ASN A 346 4.20 -6.28 -17.36
N PRO A 347 4.92 -5.29 -17.90
CA PRO A 347 5.32 -4.07 -17.18
C PRO A 347 4.15 -3.26 -16.62
N LYS A 348 2.96 -3.37 -17.21
CA LYS A 348 1.76 -2.70 -16.69
C LYS A 348 1.12 -3.44 -15.52
N ALA A 349 1.40 -4.73 -15.34
CA ALA A 349 1.04 -5.47 -14.14
C ALA A 349 2.12 -5.37 -13.07
N TRP A 350 3.37 -5.48 -13.50
CA TRP A 350 4.56 -5.52 -12.66
C TRP A 350 5.63 -4.56 -13.20
N PRO A 351 5.56 -3.28 -12.81
CA PRO A 351 6.44 -2.24 -13.35
C PRO A 351 7.94 -2.52 -13.20
N GLY A 352 8.32 -3.36 -12.27
CA GLY A 352 9.69 -3.81 -12.12
C GLY A 352 10.26 -4.45 -13.37
N TYR A 353 9.45 -5.05 -14.23
CA TYR A 353 9.88 -5.65 -15.51
C TYR A 353 9.95 -4.65 -16.67
N ALA A 354 9.55 -3.40 -16.48
CA ALA A 354 9.71 -2.38 -17.51
C ALA A 354 11.17 -2.25 -17.93
N THR A 355 11.41 -2.19 -19.22
CA THR A 355 12.73 -1.92 -19.80
C THR A 355 13.09 -0.44 -19.64
N VAL A 356 14.35 -0.09 -19.87
CA VAL A 356 14.77 1.33 -19.88
C VAL A 356 13.99 2.10 -20.96
N GLU A 357 13.67 1.47 -22.08
CA GLU A 357 12.91 2.09 -23.18
C GLU A 357 11.45 2.36 -22.76
N ASP A 358 10.82 1.42 -22.08
CA ASP A 358 9.46 1.60 -21.56
C ASP A 358 9.37 2.80 -20.60
N LEU A 359 10.44 3.07 -19.86
CA LEU A 359 10.48 4.12 -18.83
C LEU A 359 10.85 5.50 -19.38
N LYS A 360 11.40 5.63 -20.60
CA LYS A 360 11.73 6.94 -21.18
C LYS A 360 10.49 7.85 -21.18
N ASP A 361 10.75 9.13 -21.03
CA ASP A 361 9.73 10.20 -21.07
C ASP A 361 8.61 10.09 -20.01
N LEU A 362 8.73 9.19 -19.02
CA LEU A 362 7.80 9.17 -17.91
C LEU A 362 7.89 10.49 -17.11
N PRO A 363 6.79 10.92 -16.47
CA PRO A 363 6.80 12.12 -15.64
C PRO A 363 7.76 11.95 -14.47
N ARG A 364 8.13 13.06 -13.83
CA ARG A 364 8.96 13.02 -12.63
C ARG A 364 8.39 12.07 -11.58
N MET A 365 9.27 11.38 -10.87
CA MET A 365 8.85 10.31 -9.97
C MET A 365 9.62 10.31 -8.66
N MET A 366 8.92 10.18 -7.53
CA MET A 366 9.49 9.87 -6.22
C MET A 366 9.27 8.39 -5.91
N ILE A 367 10.33 7.71 -5.52
CA ILE A 367 10.30 6.37 -4.93
C ILE A 367 10.67 6.51 -3.45
N SER A 368 9.72 6.28 -2.55
CA SER A 368 9.94 6.28 -1.11
C SER A 368 9.94 4.85 -0.60
N VAL A 369 10.97 4.40 0.09
CA VAL A 369 11.08 3.05 0.63
C VAL A 369 11.30 3.07 2.13
N ASN A 370 10.93 1.98 2.82
CA ASN A 370 11.11 1.82 4.25
C ASN A 370 12.35 0.97 4.54
N GLU A 371 13.10 1.29 5.61
CA GLU A 371 14.36 0.60 5.93
C GLU A 371 14.15 -0.89 6.17
N CYS A 372 13.18 -1.22 7.02
CA CYS A 372 12.91 -2.60 7.44
C CYS A 372 11.78 -3.23 6.60
N ASP A 373 11.85 -3.05 5.28
CA ASP A 373 10.84 -3.53 4.35
C ASP A 373 11.44 -4.55 3.37
N PRO A 374 10.85 -5.74 3.21
CA PRO A 374 11.27 -6.68 2.16
C PRO A 374 11.27 -6.06 0.75
N LEU A 375 10.38 -5.11 0.47
CA LEU A 375 10.26 -4.46 -0.85
C LEU A 375 11.24 -3.28 -1.04
N ARG A 376 12.08 -2.97 -0.04
CA ARG A 376 13.00 -1.82 -0.09
C ARG A 376 13.86 -1.81 -1.35
N ASP A 377 14.51 -2.92 -1.63
CA ASP A 377 15.54 -2.97 -2.67
C ASP A 377 14.96 -2.99 -4.08
N GLU A 378 13.73 -3.52 -4.28
CA GLU A 378 13.06 -3.43 -5.57
C GLU A 378 12.72 -1.98 -5.94
N GLY A 379 12.29 -1.19 -4.97
CA GLY A 379 12.08 0.24 -5.15
C GLY A 379 13.38 0.99 -5.50
N ILE A 380 14.48 0.71 -4.79
CA ILE A 380 15.79 1.32 -5.06
C ILE A 380 16.33 0.91 -6.44
N CYS A 381 16.17 -0.36 -6.82
CA CYS A 381 16.59 -0.84 -8.15
C CYS A 381 15.75 -0.17 -9.25
N PHE A 382 14.45 -0.03 -9.05
CA PHE A 382 13.58 0.67 -9.99
C PHE A 382 13.96 2.15 -10.16
N TYR A 383 14.24 2.85 -9.06
CA TYR A 383 14.77 4.22 -9.11
C TYR A 383 16.01 4.32 -10.00
N ARG A 384 16.98 3.41 -9.84
CA ARG A 384 18.20 3.39 -10.67
C ARG A 384 17.88 3.15 -12.15
N LYS A 385 16.85 2.35 -12.44
CA LYS A 385 16.37 2.10 -13.79
C LYS A 385 15.73 3.36 -14.40
N LEU A 386 14.97 4.13 -13.61
CA LEU A 386 14.42 5.42 -14.01
C LEU A 386 15.55 6.41 -14.39
N LEU A 387 16.62 6.48 -13.59
CA LEU A 387 17.78 7.32 -13.92
C LEU A 387 18.44 6.90 -15.24
N LYS A 388 18.59 5.60 -15.50
CA LYS A 388 19.11 5.09 -16.79
C LYS A 388 18.21 5.46 -17.96
N ALA A 389 16.91 5.60 -17.73
CA ALA A 389 15.93 6.05 -18.71
C ALA A 389 15.88 7.60 -18.86
N ASN A 390 16.76 8.33 -18.17
CA ASN A 390 16.78 9.78 -18.10
C ASN A 390 15.47 10.40 -17.56
N VAL A 391 14.76 9.67 -16.71
CA VAL A 391 13.57 10.18 -16.00
C VAL A 391 14.04 11.01 -14.81
N LYS A 392 13.41 12.16 -14.58
CA LYS A 392 13.63 12.97 -13.38
C LYS A 392 13.07 12.24 -12.17
N ALA A 393 13.91 11.47 -11.50
CA ALA A 393 13.53 10.62 -10.40
C ALA A 393 14.27 10.98 -9.11
N TYR A 394 13.59 10.72 -7.98
CA TYR A 394 14.12 10.88 -6.64
C TYR A 394 13.87 9.58 -5.87
N CYS A 395 14.75 9.29 -4.90
CA CYS A 395 14.56 8.15 -4.01
C CYS A 395 14.91 8.54 -2.58
N ARG A 396 14.10 8.12 -1.63
CA ARG A 396 14.41 8.25 -0.20
C ARG A 396 14.17 6.94 0.52
N THR A 397 14.91 6.72 1.61
CA THR A 397 14.67 5.63 2.57
C THR A 397 14.24 6.24 3.89
N VAL A 398 13.09 5.82 4.41
CA VAL A 398 12.60 6.25 5.72
C VAL A 398 13.11 5.27 6.76
N LEU A 399 14.09 5.71 7.55
CA LEU A 399 14.72 4.90 8.58
C LEU A 399 13.77 4.64 9.74
N GLY A 400 13.97 3.54 10.44
CA GLY A 400 13.16 3.16 11.60
C GLY A 400 11.75 2.63 11.28
N THR A 401 11.41 2.49 10.00
CA THR A 401 10.08 2.08 9.56
C THR A 401 10.09 0.73 8.86
N CYS A 402 9.02 -0.03 9.03
CA CYS A 402 8.71 -1.22 8.25
C CYS A 402 7.75 -0.87 7.10
N HIS A 403 7.33 -1.86 6.32
CA HIS A 403 6.44 -1.69 5.16
C HIS A 403 5.21 -0.82 5.49
N GLY A 404 5.08 0.32 4.82
CA GLY A 404 4.00 1.31 5.04
C GLY A 404 3.99 1.96 6.42
N GLY A 405 5.07 1.83 7.20
CA GLY A 405 5.16 2.30 8.59
C GLY A 405 5.20 3.82 8.73
N ASP A 406 5.50 4.53 7.67
CA ASP A 406 5.50 6.00 7.59
C ASP A 406 4.22 6.56 6.96
N SER A 407 3.16 5.74 6.83
CA SER A 407 1.87 6.14 6.25
C SER A 407 0.67 5.54 6.96
N ILE A 408 0.31 4.29 6.66
CA ILE A 408 -0.99 3.71 7.07
C ILE A 408 -0.91 2.66 8.17
N VAL A 409 0.28 2.05 8.38
CA VAL A 409 0.39 0.86 9.26
C VAL A 409 0.55 1.26 10.72
N TYR A 410 1.38 2.26 11.01
CA TYR A 410 1.64 2.73 12.38
C TYR A 410 1.31 4.22 12.56
N ASP A 411 0.33 4.73 11.82
CA ASP A 411 -0.07 6.14 11.80
C ASP A 411 -0.36 6.73 13.19
N LYS A 412 -0.94 5.96 14.10
CA LYS A 412 -1.20 6.38 15.48
C LYS A 412 -0.02 6.13 16.44
N CYS A 413 0.94 5.32 16.04
CA CYS A 413 2.11 5.00 16.86
C CYS A 413 3.26 6.00 16.62
N VAL A 414 3.46 6.38 15.37
CA VAL A 414 4.49 7.34 14.91
C VAL A 414 3.90 8.42 14.02
N PRO A 415 2.89 9.18 14.51
CA PRO A 415 2.16 10.16 13.70
C PRO A 415 3.05 11.29 13.18
N ASP A 416 4.10 11.66 13.90
CA ASP A 416 5.11 12.63 13.49
C ASP A 416 5.89 12.17 12.24
N VAL A 417 6.25 10.89 12.17
CA VAL A 417 6.91 10.30 10.99
C VAL A 417 5.96 10.30 9.80
N CYS A 418 4.70 9.87 10.01
CA CYS A 418 3.66 9.89 8.97
C CYS A 418 3.36 11.33 8.50
N LEU A 419 3.32 12.28 9.43
CA LEU A 419 3.11 13.69 9.11
C LEU A 419 4.27 14.26 8.26
N GLN A 420 5.52 13.83 8.52
CA GLN A 420 6.65 14.24 7.70
C GLN A 420 6.52 13.70 6.28
N THR A 421 6.10 12.45 6.10
CA THR A 421 5.81 11.88 4.77
C THR A 421 4.66 12.62 4.07
N ALA A 422 3.62 12.99 4.81
CA ALA A 422 2.50 13.77 4.26
C ALA A 422 2.94 15.17 3.78
N ARG A 423 3.85 15.82 4.50
CA ARG A 423 4.46 17.12 4.10
C ARG A 423 5.29 16.96 2.83
N ASP A 424 6.09 15.90 2.73
CA ASP A 424 6.89 15.62 1.54
C ASP A 424 6.02 15.39 0.29
N ILE A 425 4.94 14.60 0.42
CA ILE A 425 3.95 14.42 -0.64
C ILE A 425 3.31 15.77 -1.04
N SER A 426 2.96 16.60 -0.05
CA SER A 426 2.37 17.92 -0.33
C SER A 426 3.33 18.83 -1.07
N GLN A 427 4.60 18.86 -0.68
CA GLN A 427 5.61 19.63 -1.39
C GLN A 427 5.79 19.09 -2.81
N PHE A 428 5.91 17.78 -2.97
CA PHE A 428 6.04 17.16 -4.29
C PHE A 428 4.83 17.45 -5.19
N ALA A 429 3.61 17.48 -4.67
CA ALA A 429 2.40 17.82 -5.44
C ALA A 429 2.38 19.29 -5.89
N ARG A 430 2.96 20.19 -5.11
CA ARG A 430 2.88 21.66 -5.35
C ARG A 430 3.97 22.20 -6.27
N PHE A 431 5.17 21.62 -6.21
CA PHE A 431 6.32 22.12 -6.96
C PHE A 431 6.39 21.50 -8.34
N ASN A 432 5.89 22.25 -9.34
CA ASN A 432 6.19 22.02 -10.75
C ASN A 432 7.48 22.73 -11.12
N ASP A 433 8.24 22.20 -12.09
CA ASP A 433 9.50 22.79 -12.55
C ASP A 433 9.37 24.24 -13.02
N HIS A 434 8.18 24.66 -13.42
CA HIS A 434 7.88 26.04 -13.80
C HIS A 434 8.02 27.03 -12.64
N HIS A 435 7.75 26.65 -11.39
CA HIS A 435 7.87 27.52 -10.23
C HIS A 435 9.31 27.73 -9.74
N LEU A 436 10.23 26.84 -10.04
CA LEU A 436 11.65 26.99 -9.69
C LEU A 436 12.34 28.08 -10.52
N TYR A 437 11.85 28.38 -11.71
CA TYR A 437 12.35 29.49 -12.52
C TYR A 437 11.88 30.86 -11.99
N ASP A 438 10.66 30.97 -11.50
CA ASP A 438 10.11 32.22 -10.96
C ASP A 438 10.75 32.62 -9.63
N MET A 439 11.16 31.64 -8.79
CA MET A 439 11.87 31.94 -7.54
C MET A 439 13.30 32.45 -7.77
N LYS A 440 14.01 31.98 -8.80
CA LYS A 440 15.36 32.43 -9.12
C LYS A 440 15.46 33.87 -9.61
N VAL A 441 14.35 34.44 -10.09
CA VAL A 441 14.32 35.82 -10.61
C VAL A 441 14.08 36.84 -9.48
N ASN A 442 13.42 36.44 -8.40
CA ASN A 442 13.10 37.34 -7.29
C ASN A 442 14.15 37.37 -6.18
N ASP A 443 14.95 36.32 -6.00
CA ASP A 443 16.02 36.25 -4.98
C ASP A 443 17.33 36.93 -5.40
N ALA A 444 17.46 37.34 -6.65
CA ALA A 444 18.63 38.09 -7.15
C ALA A 444 18.56 39.62 -6.84
N LYS A 445 17.60 40.03 -6.01
CA LYS A 445 17.41 41.43 -5.56
C LYS A 445 17.46 41.59 -4.04
N LEU A 446 18.25 40.80 -3.35
CA LEU A 446 18.65 41.05 -1.95
C LEU A 446 20.12 41.35 -1.85
#